data_ddd4b27d9b99501a3740a23ccfefa220
#
_entry.id   ddd4b27d9b99501a3740a23ccfefa220
#
_cell.length_a   1.000
_cell.length_b   1.000
_cell.length_c   1.000
_cell.angle_alpha   90.00
_cell.angle_beta   90.00
_cell.angle_gamma   90.00
#
_symmetry.space_group_name_H-M   'P 1'
#
loop_
_entity.id
_entity.type
_entity.pdbx_description
1 polymer ?
#
loop_
_entity_poly.entity_id
_entity_poly.type
_entity_poly.pdbx_seq_one_letter_code
_entity_poly.pdbx_strand_id
1 'polypeptide(L)'
;MANIKSSKKDIRRIKKRTFINNGYRMDLDKKKKDFIKEPSDKKLPGIFSVLDKMSKKNIIHPNKASRIKSRMSKMVLSAKR
;
A
#
# COMPACT_ATOMS: atom_id res chain seq x y z
N MET A 1 -1.93 36.92 -3.81
CA MET A 1 -1.97 35.60 -4.43
C MET A 1 -0.66 34.87 -4.27
N ALA A 2 -0.72 33.63 -3.89
CA ALA A 2 0.49 32.82 -3.78
C ALA A 2 1.25 32.83 -5.10
N ASN A 3 2.55 32.87 -5.01
CA ASN A 3 3.44 32.91 -6.17
C ASN A 3 3.09 31.78 -7.14
N ILE A 4 2.73 32.16 -8.36
CA ILE A 4 2.38 31.21 -9.41
C ILE A 4 3.50 30.21 -9.64
N LYS A 5 4.76 30.65 -9.55
CA LYS A 5 5.95 29.78 -9.67
C LYS A 5 6.00 28.73 -8.59
N SER A 6 5.73 29.10 -7.33
CA SER A 6 5.67 28.14 -6.22
C SER A 6 4.57 27.13 -6.40
N SER A 7 3.39 27.58 -6.86
CA SER A 7 2.25 26.69 -7.12
C SER A 7 2.58 25.66 -8.20
N LYS A 8 3.28 26.05 -9.26
CA LYS A 8 3.69 25.13 -10.32
C LYS A 8 4.64 24.06 -9.80
N LYS A 9 5.62 24.45 -8.98
CA LYS A 9 6.54 23.48 -8.35
C LYS A 9 5.79 22.51 -7.44
N ASP A 10 4.86 23.02 -6.65
CA ASP A 10 4.08 22.21 -5.75
C ASP A 10 3.21 21.22 -6.51
N ILE A 11 2.60 21.65 -7.62
CA ILE A 11 1.80 20.77 -8.48
C ILE A 11 2.67 19.64 -9.05
N ARG A 12 3.88 19.95 -9.51
CA ARG A 12 4.81 18.93 -10.02
C ARG A 12 5.17 17.90 -8.94
N ARG A 13 5.47 18.38 -7.72
CA ARG A 13 5.78 17.50 -6.60
C ARG A 13 4.61 16.62 -6.24
N ILE A 14 3.41 17.19 -6.20
CA ILE A 14 2.19 16.45 -5.90
C ILE A 14 1.93 15.39 -6.96
N LYS A 15 2.06 15.74 -8.24
CA LYS A 15 1.89 14.79 -9.34
C LYS A 15 2.88 13.63 -9.25
N LYS A 16 4.14 13.93 -8.97
CA LYS A 16 5.18 12.91 -8.82
C LYS A 16 4.89 11.98 -7.64
N ARG A 17 4.51 12.55 -6.49
CA ARG A 17 4.12 11.76 -5.32
C ARG A 17 2.91 10.89 -5.62
N THR A 18 1.90 11.47 -6.27
CA THR A 18 0.68 10.75 -6.64
C THR A 18 1.00 9.58 -7.55
N PHE A 19 1.88 9.78 -8.53
CA PHE A 19 2.31 8.73 -9.44
C PHE A 19 2.97 7.57 -8.68
N ILE A 20 3.91 7.89 -7.79
CA ILE A 20 4.61 6.88 -6.96
C ILE A 20 3.63 6.17 -6.04
N ASN A 21 2.76 6.94 -5.37
CA ASN A 21 1.78 6.39 -4.44
C ASN A 21 0.80 5.45 -5.16
N ASN A 22 0.36 5.83 -6.34
CA ASN A 22 -0.55 4.99 -7.14
C ASN A 22 0.14 3.69 -7.56
N GLY A 23 1.43 3.74 -7.88
CA GLY A 23 2.21 2.56 -8.19
C GLY A 23 2.20 1.55 -7.04
N TYR A 24 2.44 2.03 -5.81
CA TYR A 24 2.39 1.18 -4.62
C TYR A 24 0.99 0.64 -4.37
N ARG A 25 -0.04 1.47 -4.51
CA ARG A 25 -1.43 1.05 -4.31
C ARG A 25 -1.84 -0.02 -5.31
N MET A 26 -1.47 0.15 -6.57
CA MET A 26 -1.77 -0.83 -7.62
C MET A 26 -1.07 -2.15 -7.35
N ASP A 27 0.20 -2.10 -6.94
CA ASP A 27 0.96 -3.30 -6.59
C ASP A 27 0.33 -4.04 -5.42
N LEU A 28 -0.08 -3.29 -4.38
CA LEU A 28 -0.78 -3.86 -3.23
C LEU A 28 -2.10 -4.50 -3.64
N ASP A 29 -2.88 -3.83 -4.49
CA ASP A 29 -4.16 -4.35 -4.95
C ASP A 29 -3.99 -5.65 -5.72
N LYS A 30 -3.00 -5.73 -6.61
CA LYS A 30 -2.69 -6.96 -7.33
C LYS A 30 -2.36 -8.10 -6.38
N LYS A 31 -1.50 -7.83 -5.40
CA LYS A 31 -1.11 -8.82 -4.41
C LYS A 31 -2.28 -9.25 -3.55
N LYS A 32 -3.14 -8.31 -3.16
CA LYS A 32 -4.36 -8.64 -2.41
C LYS A 32 -5.30 -9.53 -3.19
N LYS A 33 -5.55 -9.20 -4.45
CA LYS A 33 -6.43 -9.99 -5.32
C LYS A 33 -5.92 -11.41 -5.48
N ASP A 34 -4.61 -11.54 -5.75
CA ASP A 34 -3.98 -12.85 -5.87
C ASP A 34 -4.09 -13.64 -4.56
N PHE A 35 -3.85 -12.96 -3.43
CA PHE A 35 -3.96 -13.59 -2.11
C PHE A 35 -5.39 -14.03 -1.81
N ILE A 36 -6.39 -13.23 -2.15
CA ILE A 36 -7.79 -13.58 -1.90
C ILE A 36 -8.20 -14.82 -2.69
N LYS A 37 -7.71 -14.95 -3.91
CA LYS A 37 -7.98 -16.14 -4.73
C LYS A 37 -7.41 -17.40 -4.09
N GLU A 38 -6.22 -17.31 -3.55
CA GLU A 38 -5.52 -18.45 -2.98
C GLU A 38 -4.69 -18.00 -1.77
N PRO A 39 -5.33 -17.88 -0.59
CA PRO A 39 -4.61 -17.48 0.62
C PRO A 39 -3.50 -18.46 0.97
N SER A 40 -2.29 -17.94 1.18
CA SER A 40 -1.12 -18.74 1.45
C SER A 40 -0.13 -17.97 2.32
N ASP A 41 0.49 -18.66 3.27
CA ASP A 41 1.56 -18.08 4.09
C ASP A 41 2.70 -17.54 3.23
N LYS A 42 2.96 -18.18 2.10
CA LYS A 42 4.05 -17.80 1.21
C LYS A 42 3.86 -16.44 0.57
N LYS A 43 2.61 -16.00 0.46
CA LYS A 43 2.27 -14.70 -0.15
C LYS A 43 2.32 -13.55 0.84
N LEU A 44 2.23 -13.85 2.14
CA LEU A 44 2.21 -12.83 3.18
C LEU A 44 3.46 -11.94 3.20
N PRO A 45 4.70 -12.47 3.14
CA PRO A 45 5.88 -11.60 3.18
C PRO A 45 5.90 -10.54 2.08
N GLY A 46 5.44 -10.88 0.88
CA GLY A 46 5.38 -9.92 -0.23
C GLY A 46 4.42 -8.78 0.06
N ILE A 47 3.23 -9.11 0.57
CA ILE A 47 2.21 -8.11 0.92
C ILE A 47 2.70 -7.25 2.08
N PHE A 48 3.26 -7.86 3.11
CA PHE A 48 3.77 -7.14 4.28
C PHE A 48 4.90 -6.19 3.90
N SER A 49 5.77 -6.61 2.99
CA SER A 49 6.88 -5.77 2.50
C SER A 49 6.34 -4.49 1.84
N VAL A 50 5.33 -4.62 0.99
CA VAL A 50 4.71 -3.46 0.33
C VAL A 50 4.03 -2.55 1.36
N LEU A 51 3.30 -3.12 2.32
CA LEU A 51 2.64 -2.36 3.38
C LEU A 51 3.64 -1.58 4.23
N ASP A 52 4.76 -2.20 4.57
CA ASP A 52 5.80 -1.54 5.36
C ASP A 52 6.42 -0.37 4.60
N LYS A 53 6.69 -0.56 3.31
CA LYS A 53 7.21 0.52 2.46
C LYS A 53 6.22 1.68 2.36
N MET A 54 4.95 1.38 2.18
CA MET A 54 3.91 2.40 2.12
C MET A 54 3.78 3.16 3.44
N SER A 55 3.88 2.46 4.56
CA SER A 55 3.85 3.07 5.88
C SER A 55 5.06 3.99 6.10
N LYS A 56 6.26 3.55 5.74
CA LYS A 56 7.48 4.36 5.85
C LYS A 56 7.40 5.62 5.00
N LYS A 57 6.78 5.54 3.84
CA LYS A 57 6.64 6.67 2.93
C LYS A 57 5.41 7.53 3.24
N ASN A 58 4.71 7.24 4.31
CA ASN A 58 3.49 7.94 4.72
C ASN A 58 2.37 7.90 3.68
N ILE A 59 2.35 6.87 2.83
CA ILE A 59 1.25 6.63 1.88
C ILE A 59 0.02 6.14 2.64
N ILE A 60 0.25 5.29 3.64
CA ILE A 60 -0.80 4.86 4.56
C ILE A 60 -0.29 5.02 5.99
N HIS A 61 -1.22 5.13 6.92
CA HIS A 61 -0.87 5.22 8.33
C HIS A 61 -0.44 3.85 8.85
N PRO A 62 0.54 3.80 9.80
CA PRO A 62 0.98 2.51 10.37
C PRO A 62 -0.16 1.67 10.95
N ASN A 63 -1.16 2.32 11.55
CA ASN A 63 -2.32 1.61 12.09
C ASN A 63 -3.11 0.89 11.01
N LYS A 64 -3.26 1.53 9.86
CA LYS A 64 -3.93 0.90 8.71
C LYS A 64 -3.15 -0.29 8.19
N ALA A 65 -1.82 -0.16 8.10
CA ALA A 65 -0.95 -1.26 7.70
C ALA A 65 -1.10 -2.46 8.65
N SER A 66 -1.12 -2.20 9.96
CA SER A 66 -1.29 -3.24 10.96
C SER A 66 -2.63 -3.95 10.82
N ARG A 67 -3.70 -3.21 10.57
CA ARG A 67 -5.04 -3.79 10.38
C ARG A 67 -5.06 -4.71 9.15
N ILE A 68 -4.46 -4.28 8.06
CA ILE A 68 -4.40 -5.08 6.83
C ILE A 68 -3.59 -6.35 7.07
N LYS A 69 -2.44 -6.24 7.74
CA LYS A 69 -1.62 -7.40 8.09
C LYS A 69 -2.40 -8.42 8.92
N SER A 70 -3.10 -7.95 9.95
CA SER A 70 -3.92 -8.81 10.81
C SER A 70 -5.01 -9.51 10.02
N ARG A 71 -5.69 -8.79 9.15
CA ARG A 71 -6.75 -9.34 8.30
C ARG A 71 -6.22 -10.43 7.38
N MET A 72 -5.07 -10.19 6.75
CA MET A 72 -4.46 -11.19 5.86
C MET A 72 -4.05 -12.44 6.62
N SER A 73 -3.46 -12.29 7.80
CA SER A 73 -3.10 -13.42 8.65
C SER A 73 -4.31 -14.27 9.04
N LYS A 74 -5.43 -13.62 9.38
CA LYS A 74 -6.67 -14.31 9.72
C LYS A 74 -7.22 -15.08 8.53
N MET A 75 -7.10 -14.53 7.32
CA MET A 75 -7.55 -15.20 6.10
C MET A 75 -6.78 -16.50 5.87
N VAL A 76 -5.48 -16.51 6.12
CA VAL A 76 -4.65 -17.72 6.01
C VAL A 76 -5.11 -18.75 7.03
N LEU A 77 -5.33 -18.35 8.28
CA LEU A 77 -5.80 -19.25 9.32
C LEU A 77 -7.16 -19.86 8.96
N SER A 78 -8.05 -19.06 8.43
CA SER A 78 -9.37 -19.55 7.98
C SER A 78 -9.24 -20.54 6.83
N ALA A 79 -8.33 -20.29 5.90
CA ALA A 79 -8.12 -21.18 4.75
C ALA A 79 -7.52 -22.53 5.16
N LYS A 80 -6.77 -22.57 6.27
CA LYS A 80 -6.18 -23.81 6.79
C LYS A 80 -7.18 -24.67 7.55
N ARG A 81 -8.30 -24.11 7.94
CA ARG A 81 -9.37 -24.86 8.59
C ARG A 81 -10.21 -25.55 7.53
#